data_24fc5130696995ce8b915c532a85e4f8
#
_entry.id   24fc5130696995ce8b915c532a85e4f8
#
_cell.length_a   1.000
_cell.length_b   1.000
_cell.length_c   1.000
_cell.angle_alpha   90.00
_cell.angle_beta   90.00
_cell.angle_gamma   90.00
#
_symmetry.space_group_name_H-M   'P 1'
#
loop_
_entity.id
_entity.type
_entity.pdbx_description
1 polymer ?
#
loop_
_entity_poly.entity_id
_entity_poly.type
_entity_poly.pdbx_seq_one_letter_code
_entity_poly.pdbx_strand_id
1 'polypeptide(L)'
;MLSVLFGVMSFAAGAAEGSLRLASVFTDHLVLQRDTTVLVWGWAAPGAKVTARGSWDKKSASSATAGSDGRWECLLETPEAGGPYSLSVVAGKEKIVLDDVMCGEVWLCTGQSNMEMFVSGFSGQPVEGSFDAILEAPEYSDRIRVFNIKAAKAYEPQEEVDAAWSRTDGKTASGISAVAYFFAKRLTKVLGVPVGIICSPWGGCRLEPWMSREWLDKSVKGYLSEAQYKAILDRREEEGKAPRQLATMYNSRMYPVKGYTLKGFLWYQGCSNLADNTFYNRLQAGMVECWRNMWGDTDDRMPFYFVSIAPFAYGNDRVSPSRALFVENQLSSLDIIPNSGAAITETIGDEG
;
A
#
# COMPACT_ATOMS: atom_id res chain seq x y z
N MET A 1 -7.56 32.17 27.61
CA MET A 1 -6.61 32.00 26.51
C MET A 1 -5.50 31.08 26.98
N LEU A 2 -5.57 29.80 26.63
CA LEU A 2 -4.52 28.81 26.91
C LEU A 2 -4.10 28.24 25.57
N SER A 3 -2.94 28.68 25.08
CA SER A 3 -2.32 28.18 23.85
C SER A 3 -1.75 26.81 24.12
N VAL A 4 -2.37 25.78 23.57
CA VAL A 4 -1.81 24.43 23.57
C VAL A 4 -0.93 24.32 22.31
N LEU A 5 0.39 24.42 22.52
CA LEU A 5 1.38 24.02 21.50
C LEU A 5 1.33 22.51 21.37
N PHE A 6 0.81 22.02 20.25
CA PHE A 6 1.02 20.64 19.83
C PHE A 6 2.44 20.53 19.24
N GLY A 7 3.35 19.97 20.03
CA GLY A 7 4.66 19.58 19.58
C GLY A 7 4.55 18.47 18.55
N VAL A 8 5.13 18.69 17.37
CA VAL A 8 5.42 17.65 16.38
C VAL A 8 6.44 16.72 17.05
N MET A 9 6.00 15.59 17.60
CA MET A 9 6.90 14.53 18.02
C MET A 9 7.47 13.85 16.77
N SER A 10 8.67 14.27 16.38
CA SER A 10 9.53 13.51 15.49
C SER A 10 9.97 12.25 16.23
N PHE A 11 9.39 11.11 15.91
CA PHE A 11 9.90 9.82 16.35
C PHE A 11 11.12 9.45 15.48
N ALA A 12 12.21 10.13 15.69
CA ALA A 12 13.51 9.57 15.36
C ALA A 12 13.96 8.78 16.60
N ALA A 13 13.72 7.46 16.61
CA ALA A 13 14.45 6.56 17.50
C ALA A 13 15.93 6.77 17.18
N GLY A 14 16.70 7.32 18.13
CA GLY A 14 18.09 7.71 17.94
C GLY A 14 19.00 6.52 17.69
N ALA A 15 19.10 6.11 16.43
CA ALA A 15 20.28 5.44 15.94
C ALA A 15 21.37 6.52 15.83
N ALA A 16 22.57 6.27 16.36
CA ALA A 16 23.68 7.20 16.22
C ALA A 16 23.87 7.51 14.71
N GLU A 17 24.10 8.78 14.40
CA GLU A 17 24.37 9.20 13.01
C GLU A 17 25.45 8.29 12.41
N GLY A 18 25.11 7.56 11.33
CA GLY A 18 26.03 6.64 10.66
C GLY A 18 25.93 5.17 11.09
N SER A 19 25.03 4.75 12.01
CA SER A 19 24.81 3.33 12.33
C SER A 19 24.04 2.60 11.22
N LEU A 20 24.35 1.31 11.04
CA LEU A 20 23.62 0.45 10.10
C LEU A 20 22.15 0.32 10.50
N ARG A 21 21.24 0.65 9.60
CA ARG A 21 19.81 0.41 9.74
C ARG A 21 19.13 0.05 8.42
N LEU A 22 18.08 -0.72 8.48
CA LEU A 22 17.18 -0.98 7.35
C LEU A 22 16.06 0.07 7.31
N ALA A 23 15.49 0.27 6.14
CA ALA A 23 14.23 1.03 6.02
C ALA A 23 13.10 0.32 6.80
N SER A 24 12.14 1.10 7.32
CA SER A 24 11.08 0.61 8.21
C SER A 24 10.21 -0.51 7.61
N VAL A 25 10.19 -0.65 6.29
CA VAL A 25 9.48 -1.73 5.60
C VAL A 25 10.13 -3.10 5.78
N PHE A 26 11.40 -3.16 6.21
CA PHE A 26 12.12 -4.41 6.47
C PHE A 26 12.14 -4.71 7.96
N THR A 27 11.27 -5.60 8.39
CA THR A 27 11.19 -6.12 9.77
C THR A 27 11.09 -7.65 9.74
N ASP A 28 11.20 -8.29 10.89
CA ASP A 28 10.89 -9.71 11.00
C ASP A 28 9.51 -10.04 10.42
N HIS A 29 9.28 -11.27 10.01
CA HIS A 29 8.04 -11.77 9.41
C HIS A 29 7.71 -11.24 8.02
N LEU A 30 8.62 -10.53 7.37
CA LEU A 30 8.38 -9.94 6.03
C LEU A 30 8.18 -11.01 4.95
N VAL A 31 7.50 -10.64 3.87
CA VAL A 31 7.42 -11.42 2.63
C VAL A 31 8.13 -10.66 1.53
N LEU A 32 9.13 -11.25 0.90
CA LEU A 32 9.75 -10.76 -0.32
C LEU A 32 9.03 -11.34 -1.55
N GLN A 33 8.89 -10.55 -2.61
CA GLN A 33 8.38 -11.07 -3.87
C GLN A 33 9.30 -12.18 -4.38
N ARG A 34 8.73 -13.34 -4.74
CA ARG A 34 9.42 -14.53 -5.21
C ARG A 34 9.86 -14.44 -6.67
N ASP A 35 10.80 -15.31 -7.08
CA ASP A 35 11.23 -15.51 -8.48
C ASP A 35 11.63 -14.20 -9.19
N THR A 36 12.33 -13.30 -8.48
CA THR A 36 12.68 -11.98 -9.03
C THR A 36 13.86 -11.37 -8.29
N THR A 37 14.36 -10.26 -8.79
CA THR A 37 15.29 -9.40 -8.09
C THR A 37 14.53 -8.44 -7.20
N VAL A 38 14.84 -8.42 -5.89
CA VAL A 38 14.24 -7.50 -4.92
C VAL A 38 15.27 -6.46 -4.47
N LEU A 39 14.79 -5.23 -4.25
CA LEU A 39 15.59 -4.16 -3.68
C LEU A 39 15.51 -4.21 -2.15
N VAL A 40 16.67 -4.20 -1.48
CA VAL A 40 16.81 -4.04 -0.03
C VAL A 40 17.64 -2.80 0.22
N TRP A 41 17.15 -1.89 1.08
CA TRP A 41 17.83 -0.61 1.32
C TRP A 41 17.76 -0.16 2.78
N GLY A 42 18.58 0.82 3.07
CA GLY A 42 18.67 1.42 4.39
C GLY A 42 19.77 2.47 4.44
N TRP A 43 20.29 2.70 5.61
CA TRP A 43 21.35 3.70 5.85
C TRP A 43 22.49 3.10 6.65
N ALA A 44 23.68 3.63 6.46
CA ALA A 44 24.90 3.32 7.18
C ALA A 44 25.82 4.54 7.16
N ALA A 45 26.98 4.47 7.79
CA ALA A 45 27.96 5.53 7.68
C ALA A 45 28.32 5.81 6.21
N PRO A 46 28.41 7.09 5.76
CA PRO A 46 28.81 7.43 4.41
C PRO A 46 30.09 6.71 4.01
N GLY A 47 30.09 6.10 2.82
CA GLY A 47 31.20 5.31 2.30
C GLY A 47 31.34 3.90 2.90
N ALA A 48 30.51 3.50 3.84
CA ALA A 48 30.52 2.14 4.39
C ALA A 48 30.13 1.11 3.32
N LYS A 49 30.87 0.01 3.25
CA LYS A 49 30.49 -1.15 2.44
C LYS A 49 29.45 -1.95 3.20
N VAL A 50 28.26 -2.07 2.62
CA VAL A 50 27.13 -2.86 3.14
C VAL A 50 26.99 -4.13 2.31
N THR A 51 26.73 -5.25 2.96
CA THR A 51 26.47 -6.54 2.30
C THR A 51 25.19 -7.12 2.82
N ALA A 52 24.23 -7.40 1.91
CA ALA A 52 22.97 -8.09 2.20
C ALA A 52 23.01 -9.53 1.68
N ARG A 53 22.42 -10.48 2.42
CA ARG A 53 22.36 -11.90 2.04
C ARG A 53 21.12 -12.54 2.60
N GLY A 54 20.39 -13.28 1.75
CA GLY A 54 19.33 -14.20 2.18
C GLY A 54 19.87 -15.59 2.52
N SER A 55 19.28 -16.27 3.50
CA SER A 55 19.66 -17.62 3.87
C SER A 55 19.28 -18.70 2.84
N TRP A 56 18.43 -18.36 1.88
CA TRP A 56 18.04 -19.22 0.75
C TRP A 56 19.16 -19.44 -0.25
N ASP A 57 20.14 -18.53 -0.30
CA ASP A 57 21.34 -18.72 -1.13
C ASP A 57 22.59 -18.35 -0.32
N LYS A 58 23.35 -19.39 0.04
CA LYS A 58 24.60 -19.22 0.79
C LYS A 58 25.75 -18.64 -0.04
N LYS A 59 25.63 -18.65 -1.37
CA LYS A 59 26.71 -18.23 -2.29
C LYS A 59 26.52 -16.82 -2.80
N SER A 60 25.28 -16.33 -2.95
CA SER A 60 25.02 -14.98 -3.43
C SER A 60 24.85 -14.01 -2.27
N ALA A 61 25.63 -12.93 -2.34
CA ALA A 61 25.49 -11.78 -1.48
C ALA A 61 25.58 -10.54 -2.37
N SER A 62 24.69 -9.59 -2.15
CA SER A 62 24.74 -8.29 -2.81
C SER A 62 25.48 -7.30 -1.91
N SER A 63 26.30 -6.46 -2.50
CA SER A 63 27.05 -5.44 -1.77
C SER A 63 26.88 -4.08 -2.44
N ALA A 64 26.77 -3.04 -1.62
CA ALA A 64 26.71 -1.65 -2.03
C ALA A 64 27.63 -0.80 -1.15
N THR A 65 27.92 0.41 -1.59
CA THR A 65 28.60 1.42 -0.78
C THR A 65 27.59 2.51 -0.45
N ALA A 66 27.45 2.85 0.82
CA ALA A 66 26.56 3.92 1.27
C ALA A 66 26.99 5.27 0.67
N GLY A 67 26.05 6.00 0.14
CA GLY A 67 26.25 7.33 -0.44
C GLY A 67 26.68 8.38 0.59
N SER A 68 26.85 9.62 0.14
CA SER A 68 27.16 10.76 1.02
C SER A 68 26.05 11.08 2.03
N ASP A 69 24.82 10.70 1.71
CA ASP A 69 23.62 10.76 2.58
C ASP A 69 23.46 9.53 3.47
N GLY A 70 24.38 8.57 3.38
CA GLY A 70 24.38 7.31 4.10
C GLY A 70 23.47 6.25 3.48
N ARG A 71 22.66 6.55 2.44
CA ARG A 71 21.74 5.58 1.82
C ARG A 71 22.52 4.51 1.06
N TRP A 72 22.10 3.26 1.21
CA TRP A 72 22.61 2.12 0.45
C TRP A 72 21.45 1.28 -0.11
N GLU A 73 21.71 0.60 -1.22
CA GLU A 73 20.74 -0.25 -1.92
C GLU A 73 21.44 -1.52 -2.42
N CYS A 74 20.88 -2.68 -2.07
CA CYS A 74 21.34 -3.99 -2.51
C CYS A 74 20.25 -4.70 -3.30
N LEU A 75 20.59 -5.30 -4.42
CA LEU A 75 19.69 -6.14 -5.20
C LEU A 75 19.95 -7.61 -4.84
N LEU A 76 18.90 -8.33 -4.46
CA LEU A 76 18.94 -9.76 -4.11
C LEU A 76 18.02 -10.56 -5.01
N GLU A 77 18.53 -11.65 -5.56
CA GLU A 77 17.68 -12.65 -6.22
C GLU A 77 16.92 -13.46 -5.18
N THR A 78 15.61 -13.56 -5.33
CA THR A 78 14.75 -14.37 -4.48
C THR A 78 14.45 -15.72 -5.13
N PRO A 79 14.32 -16.79 -4.31
CA PRO A 79 14.00 -18.12 -4.82
C PRO A 79 12.52 -18.23 -5.17
N GLU A 80 12.12 -19.42 -5.60
CA GLU A 80 10.72 -19.85 -5.62
C GLU A 80 10.06 -19.64 -4.25
N ALA A 81 8.73 -19.70 -4.22
CA ALA A 81 7.98 -19.53 -2.99
C ALA A 81 8.42 -20.49 -1.88
N GLY A 82 8.60 -19.98 -0.68
CA GLY A 82 9.04 -20.78 0.47
C GLY A 82 9.45 -19.95 1.67
N GLY A 83 10.13 -20.62 2.59
CA GLY A 83 10.58 -20.08 3.87
C GLY A 83 10.18 -21.01 5.02
N PRO A 84 10.40 -20.63 6.29
CA PRO A 84 11.01 -19.36 6.68
C PRO A 84 12.53 -19.30 6.43
N TYR A 85 12.98 -18.14 5.98
CA TYR A 85 14.37 -17.78 5.77
C TYR A 85 14.81 -16.70 6.75
N SER A 86 16.08 -16.28 6.66
CA SER A 86 16.56 -15.06 7.30
C SER A 86 17.24 -14.14 6.25
N LEU A 87 17.18 -12.84 6.50
CA LEU A 87 17.89 -11.81 5.73
C LEU A 87 18.92 -11.15 6.64
N SER A 88 20.21 -11.26 6.30
CA SER A 88 21.28 -10.63 7.06
C SER A 88 21.88 -9.45 6.29
N VAL A 89 22.12 -8.35 7.00
CA VAL A 89 22.79 -7.15 6.47
C VAL A 89 23.95 -6.79 7.38
N VAL A 90 25.12 -6.57 6.79
CA VAL A 90 26.38 -6.32 7.52
C VAL A 90 27.08 -5.08 6.97
N ALA A 91 27.53 -4.21 7.86
CA ALA A 91 28.43 -3.10 7.55
C ALA A 91 29.55 -3.02 8.60
N GLY A 92 30.77 -3.35 8.21
CA GLY A 92 31.90 -3.43 9.12
C GLY A 92 31.67 -4.43 10.25
N LYS A 93 31.51 -3.95 11.50
CA LYS A 93 31.21 -4.79 12.68
C LYS A 93 29.73 -4.87 13.02
N GLU A 94 28.91 -4.04 12.39
CA GLU A 94 27.46 -4.01 12.63
C GLU A 94 26.77 -5.07 11.79
N LYS A 95 25.77 -5.73 12.38
CA LYS A 95 24.99 -6.77 11.73
C LYS A 95 23.55 -6.68 12.16
N ILE A 96 22.64 -6.70 11.20
CA ILE A 96 21.19 -6.87 11.40
C ILE A 96 20.82 -8.23 10.81
N VAL A 97 19.95 -8.96 11.49
CA VAL A 97 19.34 -10.18 10.97
C VAL A 97 17.84 -10.04 11.14
N LEU A 98 17.11 -10.23 10.05
CA LEU A 98 15.66 -10.37 10.07
C LEU A 98 15.33 -11.85 9.96
N ASP A 99 14.49 -12.32 10.85
CA ASP A 99 14.06 -13.72 10.93
C ASP A 99 12.63 -13.92 10.39
N ASP A 100 12.27 -15.17 10.13
CA ASP A 100 10.96 -15.57 9.62
C ASP A 100 10.60 -14.86 8.31
N VAL A 101 11.56 -14.75 7.40
CA VAL A 101 11.39 -14.16 6.06
C VAL A 101 10.76 -15.20 5.13
N MET A 102 9.67 -14.83 4.46
CA MET A 102 9.04 -15.67 3.43
C MET A 102 9.33 -15.12 2.05
N CYS A 103 9.37 -16.00 1.04
CA CYS A 103 9.28 -15.63 -0.38
C CYS A 103 7.92 -16.04 -0.92
N GLY A 104 7.18 -15.10 -1.50
CA GLY A 104 5.79 -15.31 -1.94
C GLY A 104 5.30 -14.20 -2.85
N GLU A 105 3.98 -13.98 -2.87
CA GLU A 105 3.36 -12.89 -3.63
C GLU A 105 3.13 -11.69 -2.71
N VAL A 106 3.58 -10.51 -3.11
CA VAL A 106 3.42 -9.28 -2.31
C VAL A 106 2.48 -8.31 -3.01
N TRP A 107 1.45 -7.86 -2.31
CA TRP A 107 0.42 -6.97 -2.83
C TRP A 107 0.26 -5.72 -1.99
N LEU A 108 0.16 -4.56 -2.63
CA LEU A 108 -0.22 -3.32 -1.97
C LEU A 108 -1.74 -3.14 -2.06
N CYS A 109 -2.40 -3.07 -0.89
CA CYS A 109 -3.85 -2.97 -0.75
C CYS A 109 -4.21 -1.60 -0.17
N THR A 110 -4.84 -0.74 -0.95
CA THR A 110 -5.15 0.62 -0.52
C THR A 110 -6.46 1.16 -1.11
N GLY A 111 -6.94 2.28 -0.59
CA GLY A 111 -8.22 2.87 -0.97
C GLY A 111 -8.87 3.64 0.17
N GLN A 112 -10.21 3.57 0.27
CA GLN A 112 -10.97 4.22 1.32
C GLN A 112 -11.67 3.21 2.28
N SER A 113 -12.76 3.61 2.93
CA SER A 113 -13.42 2.85 3.99
C SER A 113 -13.75 1.39 3.65
N ASN A 114 -14.15 1.09 2.42
CA ASN A 114 -14.42 -0.31 2.02
C ASN A 114 -13.14 -1.15 1.93
N MET A 115 -12.00 -0.56 1.59
CA MET A 115 -10.71 -1.24 1.73
C MET A 115 -10.23 -1.28 3.18
N GLU A 116 -10.57 -0.27 3.99
CA GLU A 116 -10.20 -0.20 5.41
C GLU A 116 -11.06 -1.13 6.28
N MET A 117 -12.27 -1.48 5.86
CA MET A 117 -13.19 -2.37 6.58
C MET A 117 -12.43 -3.58 7.14
N PHE A 118 -12.42 -3.71 8.45
CA PHE A 118 -11.72 -4.80 9.12
C PHE A 118 -12.44 -6.14 8.91
N VAL A 119 -11.71 -7.24 9.05
CA VAL A 119 -12.34 -8.58 9.06
C VAL A 119 -13.42 -8.66 10.13
N SER A 120 -13.22 -8.05 11.30
CA SER A 120 -14.24 -7.95 12.37
C SER A 120 -15.42 -7.04 12.04
N GLY A 121 -15.38 -6.33 10.91
CA GLY A 121 -16.35 -5.28 10.56
C GLY A 121 -16.13 -3.96 11.28
N PHE A 122 -16.96 -2.97 10.95
CA PHE A 122 -17.11 -1.74 11.71
C PHE A 122 -18.34 -1.84 12.65
N SER A 123 -18.45 -0.91 13.59
CA SER A 123 -19.63 -0.85 14.46
C SER A 123 -20.93 -0.75 13.65
N GLY A 124 -21.82 -1.73 13.81
CA GLY A 124 -23.08 -1.81 13.06
C GLY A 124 -22.93 -2.27 11.60
N GLN A 125 -21.74 -2.62 11.14
CA GLN A 125 -21.48 -3.09 9.78
C GLN A 125 -20.68 -4.40 9.84
N PRO A 126 -21.32 -5.55 10.00
CA PRO A 126 -20.65 -6.84 10.06
C PRO A 126 -20.09 -7.25 8.69
N VAL A 127 -19.06 -8.07 8.68
CA VAL A 127 -18.55 -8.73 7.49
C VAL A 127 -18.98 -10.19 7.50
N GLU A 128 -19.62 -10.65 6.43
CA GLU A 128 -20.03 -12.04 6.29
C GLU A 128 -18.83 -12.99 6.35
N GLY A 129 -18.95 -14.10 7.08
CA GLY A 129 -17.87 -15.06 7.29
C GLY A 129 -16.72 -14.55 8.20
N SER A 130 -16.87 -13.39 8.83
CA SER A 130 -15.88 -12.77 9.72
C SER A 130 -15.46 -13.71 10.85
N PHE A 131 -16.42 -14.30 11.53
CA PHE A 131 -16.14 -15.17 12.68
C PHE A 131 -15.30 -16.40 12.29
N ASP A 132 -15.68 -17.09 11.22
CA ASP A 132 -14.94 -18.24 10.72
C ASP A 132 -13.54 -17.82 10.23
N ALA A 133 -13.45 -16.68 9.54
CA ALA A 133 -12.17 -16.15 9.08
C ALA A 133 -11.20 -15.87 10.22
N ILE A 134 -11.68 -15.32 11.34
CA ILE A 134 -10.86 -15.04 12.54
C ILE A 134 -10.45 -16.33 13.23
N LEU A 135 -11.37 -17.29 13.36
CA LEU A 135 -11.06 -18.60 13.98
C LEU A 135 -10.05 -19.41 13.17
N GLU A 136 -10.14 -19.36 11.84
CA GLU A 136 -9.24 -20.07 10.93
C GLU A 136 -7.89 -19.33 10.74
N ALA A 137 -7.78 -18.06 11.14
CA ALA A 137 -6.59 -17.26 10.87
C ALA A 137 -5.26 -17.90 11.34
N PRO A 138 -5.20 -18.60 12.49
CA PRO A 138 -3.99 -19.31 12.91
C PRO A 138 -3.50 -20.36 11.91
N GLU A 139 -4.38 -20.98 11.14
CA GLU A 139 -4.03 -21.97 10.10
C GLU A 139 -3.27 -21.35 8.93
N TYR A 140 -3.44 -20.04 8.71
CA TYR A 140 -2.78 -19.25 7.68
C TYR A 140 -1.60 -18.44 8.21
N SER A 141 -1.33 -18.49 9.50
CA SER A 141 -0.33 -17.68 10.18
C SER A 141 1.08 -17.83 9.58
N ASP A 142 1.42 -18.99 9.05
CA ASP A 142 2.70 -19.23 8.38
C ASP A 142 2.72 -18.78 6.91
N ARG A 143 1.59 -18.43 6.32
CA ARG A 143 1.45 -18.13 4.90
C ARG A 143 0.98 -16.72 4.59
N ILE A 144 0.21 -16.09 5.46
CA ILE A 144 -0.28 -14.72 5.28
C ILE A 144 0.43 -13.81 6.26
N ARG A 145 1.06 -12.77 5.75
CA ARG A 145 1.73 -11.73 6.53
C ARG A 145 1.14 -10.38 6.16
N VAL A 146 1.08 -9.49 7.14
CA VAL A 146 0.55 -8.15 6.95
C VAL A 146 1.51 -7.08 7.44
N PHE A 147 1.66 -6.04 6.63
CA PHE A 147 2.33 -4.79 6.97
C PHE A 147 1.28 -3.68 6.95
N ASN A 148 0.77 -3.31 8.12
CA ASN A 148 -0.34 -2.37 8.24
C ASN A 148 0.18 -0.97 8.57
N ILE A 149 0.16 -0.07 7.57
CA ILE A 149 0.68 1.29 7.71
C ILE A 149 -0.30 2.14 8.52
N LYS A 150 0.17 2.67 9.66
CA LYS A 150 -0.62 3.54 10.51
C LYS A 150 -1.01 4.84 9.82
N ALA A 151 -2.14 5.41 10.25
CA ALA A 151 -2.67 6.63 9.68
C ALA A 151 -1.73 7.83 9.91
N ALA A 152 -1.21 8.40 8.82
CA ALA A 152 -0.38 9.60 8.81
C ALA A 152 -0.60 10.39 7.52
N LYS A 153 -0.54 11.72 7.60
CA LYS A 153 -0.55 12.65 6.47
C LYS A 153 0.79 13.36 6.39
N ALA A 154 1.32 13.57 5.20
CA ALA A 154 2.55 14.35 5.02
C ALA A 154 2.46 15.26 3.80
N TYR A 155 2.99 16.47 3.92
CA TYR A 155 3.05 17.45 2.82
C TYR A 155 4.31 17.29 1.97
N GLU A 156 5.32 16.61 2.53
CA GLU A 156 6.58 16.26 1.87
C GLU A 156 6.81 14.75 1.92
N PRO A 157 7.52 14.16 0.95
CA PRO A 157 7.84 12.74 0.92
C PRO A 157 8.53 12.27 2.21
N GLN A 158 8.04 11.19 2.79
CA GLN A 158 8.61 10.56 3.98
C GLN A 158 9.42 9.32 3.57
N GLU A 159 10.57 9.12 4.22
CA GLU A 159 11.41 7.93 3.97
C GLU A 159 11.00 6.73 4.82
N GLU A 160 10.20 6.94 5.87
CA GLU A 160 9.85 5.93 6.87
C GLU A 160 8.34 5.94 7.18
N VAL A 161 7.82 4.78 7.60
CA VAL A 161 6.45 4.61 8.09
C VAL A 161 6.45 3.95 9.45
N ASP A 162 5.40 4.22 10.25
CA ASP A 162 5.12 3.48 11.48
C ASP A 162 4.30 2.22 11.14
N ALA A 163 5.00 1.13 10.90
CA ALA A 163 4.44 -0.20 10.65
C ALA A 163 5.50 -1.28 10.89
N ALA A 164 5.05 -2.50 11.05
CA ALA A 164 5.89 -3.70 11.07
C ALA A 164 5.13 -4.87 10.44
N TRP A 165 5.86 -5.79 9.82
CA TRP A 165 5.29 -7.06 9.37
C TRP A 165 4.85 -7.91 10.57
N SER A 166 3.73 -8.57 10.43
CA SER A 166 3.22 -9.49 11.43
C SER A 166 2.61 -10.73 10.79
N ARG A 167 2.61 -11.82 11.56
CA ARG A 167 1.84 -13.03 11.25
C ARG A 167 0.34 -12.75 11.43
N THR A 168 -0.49 -13.48 10.72
CA THR A 168 -1.93 -13.46 10.96
C THR A 168 -2.29 -14.50 12.01
N ASP A 169 -2.78 -14.04 13.14
CA ASP A 169 -3.45 -14.84 14.16
C ASP A 169 -4.88 -14.32 14.35
N GLY A 170 -5.65 -14.92 15.24
CA GLY A 170 -7.02 -14.48 15.47
C GLY A 170 -7.15 -13.00 15.89
N LYS A 171 -6.18 -12.46 16.61
CA LYS A 171 -6.15 -11.06 17.03
C LYS A 171 -5.76 -10.13 15.90
N THR A 172 -4.66 -10.44 15.21
CA THR A 172 -4.18 -9.64 14.06
C THR A 172 -5.19 -9.67 12.93
N ALA A 173 -5.75 -10.84 12.60
CA ALA A 173 -6.71 -11.00 11.51
C ALA A 173 -7.95 -10.13 11.71
N SER A 174 -8.45 -9.98 12.94
CA SER A 174 -9.63 -9.15 13.22
C SER A 174 -9.46 -7.68 12.83
N GLY A 175 -8.25 -7.15 12.88
CA GLY A 175 -7.90 -5.75 12.57
C GLY A 175 -7.30 -5.52 11.18
N ILE A 176 -7.26 -6.53 10.32
CA ILE A 176 -6.78 -6.41 8.94
C ILE A 176 -7.94 -6.01 8.02
N SER A 177 -7.65 -5.34 6.91
CA SER A 177 -8.59 -5.14 5.80
C SER A 177 -9.23 -6.48 5.39
N ALA A 178 -10.56 -6.57 5.44
CA ALA A 178 -11.30 -7.76 5.03
C ALA A 178 -11.01 -8.10 3.56
N VAL A 179 -11.08 -7.11 2.68
CA VAL A 179 -10.80 -7.29 1.24
C VAL A 179 -9.40 -7.85 1.02
N ALA A 180 -8.38 -7.25 1.65
CA ALA A 180 -7.00 -7.70 1.53
C ALA A 180 -6.79 -9.10 2.12
N TYR A 181 -7.39 -9.39 3.28
CA TYR A 181 -7.27 -10.69 3.93
C TYR A 181 -7.92 -11.82 3.13
N PHE A 182 -9.18 -11.63 2.70
CA PHE A 182 -9.87 -12.64 1.89
C PHE A 182 -9.21 -12.86 0.53
N PHE A 183 -8.69 -11.81 -0.09
CA PHE A 183 -7.86 -11.92 -1.29
C PHE A 183 -6.61 -12.78 -1.02
N ALA A 184 -5.83 -12.45 0.02
CA ALA A 184 -4.64 -13.20 0.38
C ALA A 184 -4.95 -14.67 0.70
N LYS A 185 -6.01 -14.92 1.48
CA LYS A 185 -6.48 -16.26 1.82
C LYS A 185 -6.84 -17.07 0.56
N ARG A 186 -7.56 -16.44 -0.39
CA ARG A 186 -7.91 -17.07 -1.66
C ARG A 186 -6.67 -17.35 -2.51
N LEU A 187 -5.78 -16.37 -2.62
CA LEU A 187 -4.56 -16.49 -3.41
C LEU A 187 -3.64 -17.60 -2.87
N THR A 188 -3.45 -17.65 -1.54
CA THR A 188 -2.70 -18.73 -0.86
C THR A 188 -3.29 -20.11 -1.17
N LYS A 189 -4.62 -20.26 -1.15
CA LYS A 189 -5.29 -21.53 -1.49
C LYS A 189 -5.08 -21.93 -2.94
N VAL A 190 -5.13 -20.99 -3.88
CA VAL A 190 -5.04 -21.27 -5.32
C VAL A 190 -3.60 -21.54 -5.75
N LEU A 191 -2.66 -20.74 -5.26
CA LEU A 191 -1.25 -20.82 -5.69
C LEU A 191 -0.39 -21.70 -4.77
N GLY A 192 -0.84 -21.98 -3.54
CA GLY A 192 -0.07 -22.74 -2.57
C GLY A 192 1.14 -21.98 -1.99
N VAL A 193 1.23 -20.66 -2.16
CA VAL A 193 2.39 -19.83 -1.80
C VAL A 193 2.09 -18.87 -0.64
N PRO A 194 3.11 -18.39 0.09
CA PRO A 194 2.96 -17.29 1.02
C PRO A 194 2.48 -16.00 0.32
N VAL A 195 1.70 -15.20 1.04
CA VAL A 195 1.20 -13.90 0.57
C VAL A 195 1.47 -12.83 1.61
N GLY A 196 2.16 -11.78 1.19
CA GLY A 196 2.36 -10.56 1.95
C GLY A 196 1.39 -9.48 1.48
N ILE A 197 0.70 -8.83 2.40
CA ILE A 197 -0.19 -7.69 2.12
C ILE A 197 0.30 -6.45 2.84
N ILE A 198 0.61 -5.41 2.07
CA ILE A 198 0.90 -4.08 2.58
C ILE A 198 -0.42 -3.31 2.57
N CYS A 199 -1.00 -3.07 3.74
CA CYS A 199 -2.29 -2.39 3.90
C CYS A 199 -2.09 -0.91 4.21
N SER A 200 -2.69 -0.05 3.40
CA SER A 200 -2.55 1.40 3.54
C SER A 200 -3.85 2.19 3.26
N PRO A 201 -5.06 1.68 3.57
CA PRO A 201 -6.31 2.39 3.29
C PRO A 201 -6.53 3.56 4.25
N TRP A 202 -7.47 4.48 3.87
CA TRP A 202 -7.96 5.54 4.75
C TRP A 202 -9.42 5.89 4.42
N GLY A 203 -10.32 5.65 5.36
CA GLY A 203 -11.76 5.92 5.22
C GLY A 203 -12.05 7.38 4.83
N GLY A 204 -12.98 7.55 3.88
CA GLY A 204 -13.36 8.87 3.38
C GLY A 204 -12.31 9.57 2.49
N CYS A 205 -11.15 8.95 2.25
CA CYS A 205 -10.11 9.54 1.42
C CYS A 205 -10.55 9.65 -0.05
N ARG A 206 -10.20 10.76 -0.69
CA ARG A 206 -10.32 10.93 -2.14
C ARG A 206 -9.14 10.27 -2.87
N LEU A 207 -9.21 10.21 -4.19
CA LEU A 207 -8.12 9.62 -5.00
C LEU A 207 -6.90 10.54 -5.10
N GLU A 208 -7.09 11.83 -5.26
CA GLU A 208 -6.02 12.79 -5.57
C GLU A 208 -4.87 12.83 -4.53
N PRO A 209 -5.11 12.61 -3.23
CA PRO A 209 -4.05 12.44 -2.25
C PRO A 209 -3.01 11.34 -2.56
N TRP A 210 -3.37 10.35 -3.38
CA TRP A 210 -2.54 9.17 -3.67
C TRP A 210 -1.61 9.33 -4.87
N MET A 211 -1.60 10.49 -5.55
CA MET A 211 -0.68 10.78 -6.65
C MET A 211 0.12 12.05 -6.41
N SER A 212 1.29 12.16 -7.02
CA SER A 212 2.09 13.38 -6.96
C SER A 212 1.53 14.49 -7.87
N ARG A 213 1.93 15.73 -7.59
CA ARG A 213 1.60 16.88 -8.44
C ARG A 213 2.11 16.72 -9.87
N GLU A 214 3.33 16.23 -10.02
CA GLU A 214 3.94 15.99 -11.33
C GLU A 214 3.06 15.10 -12.20
N TRP A 215 2.54 14.00 -11.63
CA TRP A 215 1.70 13.06 -12.36
C TRP A 215 0.29 13.58 -12.63
N LEU A 216 -0.28 14.38 -11.74
CA LEU A 216 -1.51 15.09 -12.04
C LEU A 216 -1.32 15.99 -13.28
N ASP A 217 -0.22 16.72 -13.32
CA ASP A 217 0.08 17.63 -14.44
C ASP A 217 0.38 16.89 -15.74
N LYS A 218 1.12 15.78 -15.67
CA LYS A 218 1.55 15.01 -16.83
C LYS A 218 0.43 14.18 -17.44
N SER A 219 -0.33 13.46 -16.62
CA SER A 219 -1.22 12.39 -17.11
C SER A 219 -2.71 12.73 -17.00
N VAL A 220 -3.10 13.73 -16.21
CA VAL A 220 -4.52 14.02 -15.94
C VAL A 220 -4.97 15.38 -16.40
N LYS A 221 -4.14 16.41 -16.22
CA LYS A 221 -4.50 17.82 -16.51
C LYS A 221 -5.15 18.03 -17.88
N GLY A 222 -4.64 17.37 -18.91
CA GLY A 222 -5.16 17.48 -20.28
C GLY A 222 -6.60 17.01 -20.49
N TYR A 223 -7.15 16.27 -19.52
CA TYR A 223 -8.53 15.75 -19.55
C TYR A 223 -9.48 16.54 -18.64
N LEU A 224 -8.99 17.56 -17.93
CA LEU A 224 -9.75 18.36 -16.98
C LEU A 224 -10.03 19.76 -17.57
N SER A 225 -11.20 20.30 -17.24
CA SER A 225 -11.41 21.75 -17.40
C SER A 225 -10.51 22.53 -16.43
N GLU A 226 -10.25 23.79 -16.73
CA GLU A 226 -9.48 24.69 -15.86
C GLU A 226 -10.08 24.75 -14.43
N ALA A 227 -11.42 24.78 -14.32
CA ALA A 227 -12.12 24.81 -13.04
C ALA A 227 -11.92 23.51 -12.24
N GLN A 228 -12.00 22.34 -12.89
CA GLN A 228 -11.76 21.03 -12.24
C GLN A 228 -10.32 20.92 -11.75
N TYR A 229 -9.36 21.26 -12.60
CA TYR A 229 -7.95 21.24 -12.24
C TYR A 229 -7.65 22.19 -11.08
N LYS A 230 -8.15 23.43 -11.14
CA LYS A 230 -8.01 24.40 -10.06
C LYS A 230 -8.64 23.89 -8.76
N ALA A 231 -9.83 23.29 -8.83
CA ALA A 231 -10.52 22.73 -7.66
C ALA A 231 -9.71 21.61 -6.97
N ILE A 232 -8.97 20.80 -7.73
CA ILE A 232 -8.06 19.80 -7.16
C ILE A 232 -6.91 20.48 -6.42
N LEU A 233 -6.30 21.50 -7.02
CA LEU A 233 -5.15 22.20 -6.46
C LEU A 233 -5.46 23.05 -5.23
N ASP A 234 -6.67 23.59 -5.17
CA ASP A 234 -7.11 24.45 -4.07
C ASP A 234 -7.59 23.69 -2.85
N ARG A 235 -7.76 22.37 -2.95
CA ARG A 235 -8.12 21.54 -1.77
C ARG A 235 -7.05 21.60 -0.71
N ARG A 236 -7.50 21.77 0.53
CA ARG A 236 -6.64 21.78 1.71
C ARG A 236 -7.10 20.72 2.69
N GLU A 237 -6.16 20.24 3.48
CA GLU A 237 -6.50 19.39 4.60
C GLU A 237 -7.34 20.14 5.62
N GLU A 238 -8.30 19.45 6.21
CA GLU A 238 -9.11 19.92 7.32
C GLU A 238 -8.83 19.05 8.53
N GLU A 239 -8.75 19.66 9.71
CA GLU A 239 -8.53 18.93 10.95
C GLU A 239 -9.67 17.95 11.22
N GLY A 240 -9.33 16.72 11.63
CA GLY A 240 -10.31 15.66 11.90
C GLY A 240 -11.02 15.09 10.68
N LYS A 241 -10.68 15.55 9.47
CA LYS A 241 -11.26 15.02 8.21
C LYS A 241 -10.32 14.07 7.48
N ALA A 242 -10.93 13.24 6.64
CA ALA A 242 -10.19 12.35 5.76
C ALA A 242 -9.27 13.13 4.80
N PRO A 243 -8.16 12.52 4.34
CA PRO A 243 -7.24 13.16 3.41
C PRO A 243 -7.91 13.59 2.11
N ARG A 244 -7.67 14.83 1.71
CA ARG A 244 -8.24 15.43 0.50
C ARG A 244 -7.27 16.29 -0.32
N GLN A 245 -6.18 16.74 0.28
CA GLN A 245 -5.16 17.52 -0.40
C GLN A 245 -4.28 16.60 -1.24
N LEU A 246 -3.99 17.05 -2.45
CA LEU A 246 -3.11 16.35 -3.39
C LEU A 246 -1.80 15.92 -2.74
N ALA A 247 -1.36 14.71 -3.03
CA ALA A 247 -0.09 14.09 -2.64
C ALA A 247 0.09 13.75 -1.15
N THR A 248 -0.84 14.05 -0.24
CA THR A 248 -0.61 13.79 1.19
C THR A 248 -0.48 12.29 1.53
N MET A 249 -1.19 11.42 0.83
CA MET A 249 -1.08 9.96 0.97
C MET A 249 0.09 9.40 0.14
N TYR A 250 0.34 10.00 -1.01
CA TYR A 250 1.54 9.70 -1.80
C TYR A 250 2.79 9.89 -0.96
N ASN A 251 2.91 11.04 -0.29
CA ASN A 251 4.08 11.39 0.51
C ASN A 251 4.25 10.53 1.77
N SER A 252 3.14 10.23 2.46
CA SER A 252 3.19 9.58 3.77
C SER A 252 3.11 8.06 3.73
N ARG A 253 2.59 7.47 2.64
CA ARG A 253 2.25 6.05 2.61
C ARG A 253 2.78 5.28 1.41
N MET A 254 2.87 5.95 0.25
CA MET A 254 3.39 5.31 -0.97
C MET A 254 4.90 5.48 -1.07
N TYR A 255 5.37 6.70 -0.84
CA TYR A 255 6.78 7.03 -0.97
C TYR A 255 7.71 6.25 -0.01
N PRO A 256 7.36 6.03 1.27
CA PRO A 256 8.22 5.27 2.19
C PRO A 256 8.40 3.79 1.80
N VAL A 257 7.46 3.22 1.06
CA VAL A 257 7.52 1.82 0.62
C VAL A 257 7.86 1.66 -0.86
N LYS A 258 8.17 2.78 -1.55
CA LYS A 258 8.61 2.74 -2.95
C LYS A 258 9.82 1.83 -3.12
N GLY A 259 9.80 1.04 -4.18
CA GLY A 259 10.90 0.10 -4.43
C GLY A 259 10.81 -1.23 -3.66
N TYR A 260 9.92 -1.37 -2.66
CA TYR A 260 9.61 -2.69 -2.11
C TYR A 260 8.92 -3.52 -3.18
N THR A 261 9.60 -4.56 -3.67
CA THR A 261 9.14 -5.28 -4.86
C THR A 261 7.78 -5.93 -4.64
N LEU A 262 6.82 -5.58 -5.49
CA LEU A 262 5.42 -6.00 -5.42
C LEU A 262 5.05 -6.86 -6.62
N LYS A 263 4.04 -7.72 -6.45
CA LYS A 263 3.33 -8.35 -7.56
C LYS A 263 2.40 -7.36 -8.24
N GLY A 264 1.65 -6.56 -7.45
CA GLY A 264 0.67 -5.63 -7.98
C GLY A 264 -0.10 -4.86 -6.91
N PHE A 265 -1.16 -4.21 -7.34
CA PHE A 265 -1.97 -3.30 -6.52
C PHE A 265 -3.43 -3.75 -6.43
N LEU A 266 -4.03 -3.62 -5.25
CA LEU A 266 -5.47 -3.72 -5.02
C LEU A 266 -6.00 -2.35 -4.58
N TRP A 267 -7.05 -1.88 -5.25
CA TRP A 267 -7.64 -0.57 -5.03
C TRP A 267 -9.15 -0.66 -4.78
N TYR A 268 -9.63 -0.11 -3.67
CA TYR A 268 -11.08 0.01 -3.42
C TYR A 268 -11.42 1.42 -2.93
N GLN A 269 -11.78 2.28 -3.88
CA GLN A 269 -12.09 3.69 -3.63
C GLN A 269 -13.02 4.21 -4.73
N GLY A 270 -13.74 5.29 -4.46
CA GLY A 270 -14.58 5.98 -5.42
C GLY A 270 -15.68 6.80 -4.78
N CYS A 271 -16.28 6.33 -3.67
CA CYS A 271 -17.41 7.01 -3.02
C CYS A 271 -17.12 8.48 -2.69
N SER A 272 -15.89 8.80 -2.26
CA SER A 272 -15.48 10.19 -1.96
C SER A 272 -15.26 11.05 -3.21
N ASN A 273 -15.25 10.44 -4.40
CA ASN A 273 -15.12 11.11 -5.70
C ASN A 273 -16.42 11.06 -6.53
N LEU A 274 -17.56 10.72 -5.94
CA LEU A 274 -18.84 10.51 -6.65
C LEU A 274 -19.20 11.69 -7.58
N ALA A 275 -18.86 12.92 -7.20
CA ALA A 275 -19.08 14.12 -8.00
C ALA A 275 -18.16 14.22 -9.24
N ASP A 276 -17.10 13.41 -9.31
CA ASP A 276 -16.12 13.43 -10.40
C ASP A 276 -16.45 12.38 -11.49
N ASN A 277 -17.72 12.05 -11.63
CA ASN A 277 -18.25 10.98 -12.48
C ASN A 277 -17.97 11.09 -13.98
N THR A 278 -17.38 12.19 -14.43
CA THR A 278 -17.04 12.42 -15.84
C THR A 278 -15.55 12.25 -16.15
N PHE A 279 -14.68 12.19 -15.11
CA PHE A 279 -13.22 12.14 -15.29
C PHE A 279 -12.49 11.28 -14.27
N TYR A 280 -13.20 10.54 -13.41
CA TYR A 280 -12.59 9.67 -12.42
C TYR A 280 -11.66 8.62 -13.05
N ASN A 281 -12.04 8.05 -14.20
CA ASN A 281 -11.22 7.11 -14.94
C ASN A 281 -9.84 7.69 -15.31
N ARG A 282 -9.76 8.98 -15.63
CA ARG A 282 -8.50 9.68 -15.92
C ARG A 282 -7.67 9.94 -14.68
N LEU A 283 -8.32 10.27 -13.56
CA LEU A 283 -7.63 10.34 -12.27
C LEU A 283 -7.05 8.99 -11.89
N GLN A 284 -7.83 7.92 -12.03
CA GLN A 284 -7.41 6.57 -11.70
C GLN A 284 -6.25 6.10 -12.59
N ALA A 285 -6.32 6.34 -13.88
CA ALA A 285 -5.24 6.01 -14.81
C ALA A 285 -3.95 6.77 -14.47
N GLY A 286 -4.03 8.08 -14.26
CA GLY A 286 -2.87 8.89 -13.88
C GLY A 286 -2.26 8.49 -12.54
N MET A 287 -3.07 8.05 -11.57
CA MET A 287 -2.58 7.49 -10.31
C MET A 287 -1.83 6.18 -10.53
N VAL A 288 -2.35 5.28 -11.37
CA VAL A 288 -1.70 4.00 -11.69
C VAL A 288 -0.38 4.23 -12.42
N GLU A 289 -0.34 5.13 -13.39
CA GLU A 289 0.91 5.52 -14.06
C GLU A 289 1.94 6.09 -13.05
N CYS A 290 1.48 6.95 -12.12
CA CYS A 290 2.33 7.47 -11.04
C CYS A 290 2.94 6.32 -10.21
N TRP A 291 2.12 5.35 -9.81
CA TRP A 291 2.59 4.23 -8.99
C TRP A 291 3.52 3.30 -9.77
N ARG A 292 3.15 2.89 -10.98
CA ARG A 292 4.03 2.06 -11.82
C ARG A 292 5.38 2.70 -12.06
N ASN A 293 5.41 4.00 -12.36
CA ASN A 293 6.67 4.73 -12.49
C ASN A 293 7.49 4.73 -11.19
N MET A 294 6.84 4.89 -10.03
CA MET A 294 7.50 4.85 -8.72
C MET A 294 8.17 3.49 -8.45
N TRP A 295 7.62 2.40 -8.98
CA TRP A 295 8.18 1.05 -8.89
C TRP A 295 9.06 0.66 -10.09
N GLY A 296 9.30 1.58 -11.03
CA GLY A 296 10.11 1.32 -12.23
C GLY A 296 9.45 0.38 -13.23
N ASP A 297 8.14 0.19 -13.15
CA ASP A 297 7.35 -0.62 -14.09
C ASP A 297 7.00 0.20 -15.33
N THR A 298 7.93 0.22 -16.29
CA THR A 298 7.76 0.96 -17.57
C THR A 298 6.98 0.18 -18.62
N ASP A 299 6.75 -1.10 -18.39
CA ASP A 299 6.14 -2.01 -19.36
C ASP A 299 4.71 -2.43 -18.96
N ASP A 300 4.13 -1.75 -17.96
CA ASP A 300 2.78 -1.99 -17.43
C ASP A 300 2.52 -3.44 -16.97
N ARG A 301 3.55 -4.10 -16.42
CA ARG A 301 3.48 -5.51 -16.01
C ARG A 301 2.81 -5.71 -14.66
N MET A 302 2.91 -4.72 -13.77
CA MET A 302 2.28 -4.80 -12.46
C MET A 302 0.76 -4.71 -12.60
N PRO A 303 0.01 -5.76 -12.25
CA PRO A 303 -1.44 -5.73 -12.33
C PRO A 303 -2.02 -4.69 -11.36
N PHE A 304 -3.05 -4.00 -11.83
CA PHE A 304 -3.88 -3.11 -11.03
C PHE A 304 -5.30 -3.64 -10.99
N TYR A 305 -5.71 -4.17 -9.84
CA TYR A 305 -7.07 -4.66 -9.64
C TYR A 305 -7.84 -3.71 -8.76
N PHE A 306 -9.07 -3.37 -9.18
CA PHE A 306 -9.91 -2.46 -8.40
C PHE A 306 -11.32 -3.03 -8.18
N VAL A 307 -11.99 -2.48 -7.18
CA VAL A 307 -13.39 -2.83 -6.86
C VAL A 307 -14.26 -1.64 -7.20
N SER A 308 -15.36 -1.86 -7.93
CA SER A 308 -16.37 -0.81 -8.16
C SER A 308 -16.97 -0.34 -6.82
N ILE A 309 -17.41 0.92 -6.75
CA ILE A 309 -18.07 1.38 -5.53
C ILE A 309 -19.32 0.53 -5.26
N ALA A 310 -19.47 0.12 -3.99
CA ALA A 310 -20.61 -0.68 -3.56
C ALA A 310 -21.92 0.11 -3.65
N PRO A 311 -23.06 -0.58 -3.82
CA PRO A 311 -24.38 0.01 -3.60
C PRO A 311 -24.43 0.64 -2.21
N PHE A 312 -25.01 1.83 -2.12
CA PHE A 312 -25.22 2.52 -0.86
C PHE A 312 -26.40 3.48 -0.99
N ALA A 313 -27.29 3.46 -0.01
CA ALA A 313 -28.45 4.36 0.05
C ALA A 313 -28.02 5.76 0.49
N TYR A 314 -27.74 6.64 -0.48
CA TYR A 314 -27.48 8.05 -0.21
C TYR A 314 -28.80 8.80 0.04
N GLY A 315 -29.22 8.86 1.30
CA GLY A 315 -30.48 9.52 1.68
C GLY A 315 -31.74 8.75 1.20
N ASN A 316 -32.76 9.47 0.71
CA ASN A 316 -33.99 8.87 0.22
C ASN A 316 -33.93 8.36 -1.23
N ASP A 317 -32.84 8.62 -1.95
CA ASP A 317 -32.66 8.21 -3.35
C ASP A 317 -31.90 6.89 -3.43
N ARG A 318 -32.63 5.78 -3.43
CA ARG A 318 -32.06 4.43 -3.64
C ARG A 318 -31.44 4.25 -5.04
N VAL A 319 -31.80 5.09 -5.99
CA VAL A 319 -31.26 5.08 -7.35
C VAL A 319 -30.74 6.48 -7.69
N SER A 320 -29.46 6.71 -7.42
CA SER A 320 -28.79 7.95 -7.82
C SER A 320 -28.25 7.81 -9.24
N PRO A 321 -28.74 8.61 -10.23
CA PRO A 321 -28.13 8.65 -11.56
C PRO A 321 -26.63 8.95 -11.52
N SER A 322 -26.20 9.77 -10.55
CA SER A 322 -24.77 10.11 -10.37
C SER A 322 -23.92 8.91 -10.02
N ARG A 323 -24.47 7.94 -9.23
CA ARG A 323 -23.75 6.71 -8.89
C ARG A 323 -23.61 5.79 -10.09
N ALA A 324 -24.66 5.60 -10.88
CA ALA A 324 -24.60 4.77 -12.09
C ALA A 324 -23.57 5.34 -13.09
N LEU A 325 -23.60 6.64 -13.35
CA LEU A 325 -22.61 7.33 -14.19
C LEU A 325 -21.20 7.22 -13.64
N PHE A 326 -21.04 7.28 -12.32
CA PHE A 326 -19.72 7.11 -11.69
C PHE A 326 -19.19 5.68 -11.89
N VAL A 327 -20.00 4.65 -11.67
CA VAL A 327 -19.60 3.24 -11.86
C VAL A 327 -19.25 2.98 -13.32
N GLU A 328 -20.04 3.48 -14.27
CA GLU A 328 -19.72 3.39 -15.69
C GLU A 328 -18.37 4.03 -16.01
N ASN A 329 -18.15 5.26 -15.53
CA ASN A 329 -16.87 5.95 -15.71
C ASN A 329 -15.72 5.21 -14.99
N GLN A 330 -15.93 4.70 -13.77
CA GLN A 330 -14.92 3.92 -13.06
C GLN A 330 -14.55 2.64 -13.82
N LEU A 331 -15.52 1.91 -14.36
CA LEU A 331 -15.27 0.69 -15.11
C LEU A 331 -14.60 0.96 -16.46
N SER A 332 -14.85 2.11 -17.09
CA SER A 332 -14.13 2.51 -18.32
C SER A 332 -12.62 2.70 -18.11
N SER A 333 -12.14 2.70 -16.86
CA SER A 333 -10.70 2.62 -16.57
C SER A 333 -10.04 1.37 -17.13
N LEU A 334 -10.79 0.28 -17.30
CA LEU A 334 -10.29 -0.99 -17.89
C LEU A 334 -9.82 -0.80 -19.34
N ASP A 335 -10.40 0.14 -20.07
CA ASP A 335 -10.03 0.42 -21.47
C ASP A 335 -8.74 1.24 -21.58
N ILE A 336 -8.32 1.89 -20.49
CA ILE A 336 -7.18 2.84 -20.51
C ILE A 336 -6.03 2.47 -19.57
N ILE A 337 -6.26 1.55 -18.63
CA ILE A 337 -5.20 1.04 -17.73
C ILE A 337 -4.79 -0.35 -18.20
N PRO A 338 -3.62 -0.51 -18.84
CA PRO A 338 -3.13 -1.83 -19.23
C PRO A 338 -3.00 -2.76 -18.01
N ASN A 339 -3.12 -4.07 -18.21
CA ASN A 339 -3.00 -5.09 -17.17
C ASN A 339 -3.82 -4.74 -15.92
N SER A 340 -5.09 -4.42 -16.13
CA SER A 340 -6.05 -4.11 -15.05
C SER A 340 -7.22 -5.08 -15.04
N GLY A 341 -7.94 -5.11 -13.91
CA GLY A 341 -9.14 -5.92 -13.73
C GLY A 341 -10.04 -5.31 -12.67
N ALA A 342 -11.34 -5.59 -12.74
CA ALA A 342 -12.31 -5.07 -11.79
C ALA A 342 -13.19 -6.17 -11.17
N ALA A 343 -13.46 -6.04 -9.87
CA ALA A 343 -14.54 -6.74 -9.21
C ALA A 343 -15.77 -5.81 -9.15
N ILE A 344 -16.90 -6.30 -9.66
CA ILE A 344 -18.16 -5.51 -9.72
C ILE A 344 -19.02 -5.90 -8.53
N THR A 345 -19.46 -4.91 -7.76
CA THR A 345 -20.21 -5.11 -6.49
C THR A 345 -21.69 -4.86 -6.60
N GLU A 346 -22.21 -4.52 -7.78
CA GLU A 346 -23.61 -4.15 -8.00
C GLU A 346 -24.62 -5.21 -7.55
N THR A 347 -24.27 -6.49 -7.66
CA THR A 347 -25.15 -7.62 -7.35
C THR A 347 -24.81 -8.33 -6.04
N ILE A 348 -23.74 -7.93 -5.37
CA ILE A 348 -23.23 -8.58 -4.15
C ILE A 348 -23.07 -7.60 -2.98
N GLY A 349 -23.34 -6.31 -3.19
CA GLY A 349 -23.31 -5.30 -2.14
C GLY A 349 -24.62 -5.28 -1.37
N ASP A 350 -24.53 -4.97 -0.07
CA ASP A 350 -25.68 -4.69 0.77
C ASP A 350 -25.87 -3.16 0.83
N GLU A 351 -27.13 -2.70 0.74
CA GLU A 351 -27.45 -1.27 0.69
C GLU A 351 -27.55 -0.61 2.07
N GLY A 352 -27.51 -1.36 3.17
CA GLY A 352 -27.64 -0.74 4.49
C GLY A 352 -27.44 -1.58 5.69
#